data_574a984781900168e77722391828144b
#
_entry.id   574a984781900168e77722391828144b
#
_cell.length_a   1.000
_cell.length_b   1.000
_cell.length_c   1.000
_cell.angle_alpha   90.00
_cell.angle_beta   90.00
_cell.angle_gamma   90.00
#
_symmetry.space_group_name_H-M   'P 1'
#
loop_
_entity.id
_entity.type
_entity.pdbx_description
1 polymer ?
#
loop_
_entity_poly.entity_id
_entity_poly.type
_entity_poly.pdbx_seq_one_letter_code
_entity_poly.pdbx_strand_id
1 'polypeptide(L)'
;MGDESNEFHREVVRPKVTELLSPNPADYILDIACGNGNYSSYLAQRGASIVAFDYSKKMIELAKRRQSQYAKQIEFCVADATDRKSILELKRNRAFTKAVSNMAIMDITDIEPLLMAVYELLQESGIFVFATQHPCFVTLTEKYMTPHSYYDIAIEGQPKEQIYYHRSIQDIFNLCFRAGFVIDGFYEECFKNNKEIPMVMIVRLKKVKRDSLK
;
A
#
# COMPACT_ATOMS: atom_id res chain seq x y z
N MET A 1 10.48 -8.49 -12.55
CA MET A 1 10.18 -9.06 -11.21
C MET A 1 9.97 -10.55 -11.38
N GLY A 2 10.72 -11.37 -10.61
CA GLY A 2 10.61 -12.82 -10.64
C GLY A 2 9.30 -13.37 -10.11
N ASP A 3 9.20 -14.69 -10.00
CA ASP A 3 8.00 -15.35 -9.45
C ASP A 3 7.84 -15.10 -7.95
N GLU A 4 8.92 -14.78 -7.25
CA GLU A 4 8.92 -14.32 -5.86
C GLU A 4 9.20 -12.82 -5.77
N SER A 5 8.74 -12.18 -4.70
CA SER A 5 9.14 -10.82 -4.36
C SER A 5 10.65 -10.74 -4.13
N ASN A 6 11.26 -9.57 -4.35
CA ASN A 6 12.67 -9.38 -4.05
C ASN A 6 12.98 -9.58 -2.54
N GLU A 7 14.26 -9.76 -2.20
CA GLU A 7 14.73 -9.98 -0.82
C GLU A 7 14.24 -8.87 0.13
N PHE A 8 14.42 -7.62 -0.27
CA PHE A 8 13.99 -6.45 0.52
C PHE A 8 12.50 -6.53 0.91
N HIS A 9 11.63 -6.85 -0.05
CA HIS A 9 10.20 -6.98 0.23
C HIS A 9 9.91 -8.17 1.15
N ARG A 10 10.59 -9.32 0.95
CA ARG A 10 10.35 -10.53 1.75
C ARG A 10 10.84 -10.41 3.18
N GLU A 11 11.99 -9.76 3.40
CA GLU A 11 12.67 -9.74 4.69
C GLU A 11 12.37 -8.50 5.53
N VAL A 12 12.03 -7.38 4.88
CA VAL A 12 11.79 -6.10 5.57
C VAL A 12 10.32 -5.73 5.55
N VAL A 13 9.75 -5.53 4.35
CA VAL A 13 8.41 -4.95 4.22
C VAL A 13 7.32 -5.94 4.65
N ARG A 14 7.32 -7.14 4.04
CA ARG A 14 6.25 -8.14 4.21
C ARG A 14 6.03 -8.56 5.66
N PRO A 15 7.08 -8.89 6.45
CA PRO A 15 6.88 -9.35 7.82
C PRO A 15 6.14 -8.34 8.68
N LYS A 16 6.61 -7.09 8.70
CA LYS A 16 6.02 -6.03 9.53
C LYS A 16 4.63 -5.61 9.01
N VAL A 17 4.44 -5.45 7.71
CA VAL A 17 3.12 -5.15 7.14
C VAL A 17 2.11 -6.26 7.47
N THR A 18 2.52 -7.54 7.40
CA THR A 18 1.64 -8.67 7.74
C THR A 18 1.31 -8.72 9.23
N GLU A 19 2.28 -8.44 10.10
CA GLU A 19 2.06 -8.33 11.55
C GLU A 19 0.99 -7.26 11.84
N LEU A 20 1.15 -6.07 11.29
CA LEU A 20 0.24 -4.94 11.52
C LEU A 20 -1.14 -5.13 10.89
N LEU A 21 -1.19 -5.75 9.72
CA LEU A 21 -2.44 -6.08 9.04
C LEU A 21 -3.18 -7.24 9.74
N SER A 22 -2.41 -8.19 10.33
CA SER A 22 -2.93 -9.37 11.04
C SER A 22 -4.04 -10.08 10.26
N PRO A 23 -3.77 -10.57 9.02
CA PRO A 23 -4.79 -11.15 8.16
C PRO A 23 -5.28 -12.48 8.70
N ASN A 24 -6.59 -12.75 8.55
CA ASN A 24 -7.24 -13.99 8.95
C ASN A 24 -8.33 -14.41 7.93
N PRO A 25 -8.88 -15.63 8.02
CA PRO A 25 -9.86 -16.14 7.04
C PRO A 25 -11.18 -15.37 6.94
N ALA A 26 -11.55 -14.60 7.96
CA ALA A 26 -12.75 -13.77 7.94
C ALA A 26 -12.55 -12.43 7.19
N ASP A 27 -11.30 -12.07 6.88
CA ASP A 27 -10.98 -10.79 6.28
C ASP A 27 -11.38 -10.71 4.81
N TYR A 28 -11.83 -9.51 4.46
CA TYR A 28 -12.03 -9.07 3.10
C TYR A 28 -11.13 -7.85 2.86
N ILE A 29 -10.08 -8.04 2.06
CA ILE A 29 -8.94 -7.12 1.99
C ILE A 29 -8.90 -6.43 0.63
N LEU A 30 -8.68 -5.11 0.63
CA LEU A 30 -8.32 -4.34 -0.55
C LEU A 30 -6.80 -4.26 -0.65
N ASP A 31 -6.22 -4.87 -1.69
CA ASP A 31 -4.77 -4.80 -1.98
C ASP A 31 -4.52 -3.76 -3.08
N ILE A 32 -3.87 -2.66 -2.70
CA ILE A 32 -3.73 -1.43 -3.49
C ILE A 32 -2.39 -1.43 -4.21
N ALA A 33 -2.41 -1.20 -5.53
CA ALA A 33 -1.24 -1.26 -6.40
C ALA A 33 -0.50 -2.61 -6.26
N CYS A 34 -1.27 -3.68 -6.45
CA CYS A 34 -0.87 -5.06 -6.14
C CYS A 34 0.25 -5.62 -7.04
N GLY A 35 0.62 -4.90 -8.11
CA GLY A 35 1.61 -5.34 -9.08
C GLY A 35 1.27 -6.72 -9.67
N ASN A 36 2.19 -7.68 -9.55
CA ASN A 36 2.02 -9.04 -10.05
C ASN A 36 1.23 -9.99 -9.10
N GLY A 37 0.62 -9.45 -8.03
CA GLY A 37 -0.23 -10.20 -7.11
C GLY A 37 0.51 -11.07 -6.08
N ASN A 38 1.81 -10.91 -5.90
CA ASN A 38 2.58 -11.72 -4.95
C ASN A 38 2.11 -11.56 -3.51
N TYR A 39 1.79 -10.33 -3.08
CA TYR A 39 1.29 -10.12 -1.73
C TYR A 39 -0.18 -10.55 -1.60
N SER A 40 -0.99 -10.31 -2.64
CA SER A 40 -2.37 -10.81 -2.69
C SER A 40 -2.43 -12.33 -2.48
N SER A 41 -1.58 -13.10 -3.16
CA SER A 41 -1.53 -14.56 -2.99
C SER A 41 -1.07 -14.98 -1.59
N TYR A 42 -0.13 -14.25 -1.00
CA TYR A 42 0.32 -14.47 0.37
C TYR A 42 -0.81 -14.24 1.41
N LEU A 43 -1.69 -13.28 1.15
CA LEU A 43 -2.89 -13.05 1.95
C LEU A 43 -3.94 -14.15 1.73
N ALA A 44 -4.13 -14.60 0.48
CA ALA A 44 -5.05 -15.68 0.14
C ALA A 44 -4.64 -17.02 0.78
N GLN A 45 -3.33 -17.30 0.88
CA GLN A 45 -2.82 -18.47 1.61
C GLN A 45 -3.21 -18.48 3.10
N ARG A 46 -3.50 -17.31 3.69
CA ARG A 46 -3.99 -17.15 5.05
C ARG A 46 -5.51 -17.19 5.16
N GLY A 47 -6.18 -17.51 4.06
CA GLY A 47 -7.61 -17.70 3.99
C GLY A 47 -8.42 -16.44 3.70
N ALA A 48 -7.80 -15.26 3.59
CA ALA A 48 -8.51 -14.02 3.31
C ALA A 48 -9.10 -14.01 1.90
N SER A 49 -10.19 -13.24 1.70
CA SER A 49 -10.72 -12.88 0.38
C SER A 49 -10.19 -11.51 -0.01
N ILE A 50 -9.77 -11.33 -1.26
CA ILE A 50 -9.06 -10.13 -1.70
C ILE A 50 -9.70 -9.53 -2.96
N VAL A 51 -9.85 -8.21 -2.99
CA VAL A 51 -9.91 -7.43 -4.22
C VAL A 51 -8.57 -6.71 -4.35
N ALA A 52 -7.88 -6.97 -5.44
CA ALA A 52 -6.55 -6.42 -5.70
C ALA A 52 -6.58 -5.59 -6.97
N PHE A 53 -6.02 -4.38 -6.92
CA PHE A 53 -5.98 -3.55 -8.11
C PHE A 53 -4.60 -2.96 -8.37
N ASP A 54 -4.36 -2.69 -9.65
CA ASP A 54 -3.18 -1.98 -10.13
C ASP A 54 -3.57 -1.11 -11.32
N TYR A 55 -2.86 0.00 -11.52
CA TYR A 55 -3.04 0.86 -12.69
C TYR A 55 -2.65 0.15 -14.00
N SER A 56 -1.64 -0.71 -13.93
CA SER A 56 -1.08 -1.40 -15.07
C SER A 56 -1.90 -2.62 -15.48
N LYS A 57 -2.61 -2.53 -16.59
CA LYS A 57 -3.32 -3.67 -17.19
C LYS A 57 -2.39 -4.88 -17.39
N LYS A 58 -1.13 -4.65 -17.78
CA LYS A 58 -0.13 -5.73 -17.96
C LYS A 58 0.20 -6.44 -16.65
N MET A 59 0.30 -5.68 -15.54
CA MET A 59 0.52 -6.28 -14.22
C MET A 59 -0.69 -7.09 -13.78
N ILE A 60 -1.90 -6.61 -14.00
CA ILE A 60 -3.12 -7.37 -13.69
C ILE A 60 -3.24 -8.65 -14.51
N GLU A 61 -2.93 -8.61 -15.81
CA GLU A 61 -2.89 -9.83 -16.64
C GLU A 61 -1.83 -10.82 -16.15
N LEU A 62 -0.66 -10.33 -15.73
CA LEU A 62 0.40 -11.14 -15.15
C LEU A 62 -0.04 -11.74 -13.81
N ALA A 63 -0.65 -10.93 -12.93
CA ALA A 63 -1.17 -11.37 -11.64
C ALA A 63 -2.21 -12.49 -11.79
N LYS A 64 -3.20 -12.32 -12.69
CA LYS A 64 -4.21 -13.34 -12.98
C LYS A 64 -3.61 -14.67 -13.44
N ARG A 65 -2.57 -14.63 -14.28
CA ARG A 65 -1.89 -15.85 -14.74
C ARG A 65 -1.11 -16.52 -13.61
N ARG A 66 -0.32 -15.75 -12.86
CA ARG A 66 0.56 -16.27 -11.80
C ARG A 66 -0.22 -16.81 -10.61
N GLN A 67 -1.32 -16.16 -10.27
CA GLN A 67 -2.10 -16.46 -9.09
C GLN A 67 -3.41 -17.19 -9.41
N SER A 68 -3.45 -17.89 -10.55
CA SER A 68 -4.66 -18.60 -11.04
C SER A 68 -5.22 -19.63 -10.03
N GLN A 69 -4.38 -20.23 -9.22
CA GLN A 69 -4.78 -21.13 -8.14
C GLN A 69 -5.64 -20.47 -7.06
N TYR A 70 -5.55 -19.14 -6.91
CA TYR A 70 -6.32 -18.34 -5.95
C TYR A 70 -7.49 -17.58 -6.61
N ALA A 71 -7.88 -17.92 -7.85
CA ALA A 71 -8.93 -17.21 -8.59
C ALA A 71 -10.29 -17.15 -7.89
N LYS A 72 -10.56 -18.05 -6.93
CA LYS A 72 -11.77 -18.03 -6.10
C LYS A 72 -11.67 -17.07 -4.91
N GLN A 73 -10.46 -16.67 -4.52
CA GLN A 73 -10.19 -15.83 -3.35
C GLN A 73 -9.74 -14.43 -3.74
N ILE A 74 -9.15 -14.25 -4.93
CA ILE A 74 -8.59 -12.97 -5.39
C ILE A 74 -9.31 -12.51 -6.65
N GLU A 75 -9.92 -11.35 -6.57
CA GLU A 75 -10.41 -10.61 -7.73
C GLU A 75 -9.37 -9.54 -8.13
N PHE A 76 -8.79 -9.64 -9.32
CA PHE A 76 -7.83 -8.67 -9.86
C PHE A 76 -8.52 -7.68 -10.80
N CYS A 77 -8.39 -6.39 -10.51
CA CYS A 77 -9.02 -5.28 -11.22
C CYS A 77 -7.97 -4.28 -11.74
N VAL A 78 -8.29 -3.56 -12.80
CA VAL A 78 -7.54 -2.37 -13.22
C VAL A 78 -8.24 -1.16 -12.63
N ALA A 79 -7.52 -0.32 -11.87
CA ALA A 79 -8.06 0.93 -11.33
C ALA A 79 -6.93 1.95 -11.14
N ASP A 80 -7.28 3.23 -11.21
CA ASP A 80 -6.36 4.34 -11.01
C ASP A 80 -6.46 4.85 -9.56
N ALA A 81 -5.34 4.76 -8.83
CA ALA A 81 -5.26 5.20 -7.45
C ALA A 81 -5.37 6.73 -7.29
N THR A 82 -5.21 7.51 -8.37
CA THR A 82 -5.40 8.96 -8.37
C THR A 82 -6.84 9.38 -8.66
N ASP A 83 -7.69 8.45 -9.10
CA ASP A 83 -9.10 8.68 -9.36
C ASP A 83 -9.99 8.00 -8.30
N ARG A 84 -10.53 8.81 -7.39
CA ARG A 84 -11.45 8.34 -6.34
C ARG A 84 -12.62 7.53 -6.90
N LYS A 85 -13.19 7.92 -8.03
CA LYS A 85 -14.32 7.22 -8.65
C LYS A 85 -13.91 5.81 -9.10
N SER A 86 -12.77 5.71 -9.77
CA SER A 86 -12.19 4.42 -10.20
C SER A 86 -12.03 3.45 -9.03
N ILE A 87 -11.56 3.95 -7.87
CA ILE A 87 -11.39 3.12 -6.66
C ILE A 87 -12.76 2.73 -6.08
N LEU A 88 -13.73 3.64 -6.03
CA LEU A 88 -15.06 3.36 -5.48
C LEU A 88 -15.84 2.34 -6.31
N GLU A 89 -15.56 2.19 -7.59
CA GLU A 89 -16.11 1.13 -8.45
C GLU A 89 -15.66 -0.29 -8.03
N LEU A 90 -14.64 -0.40 -7.18
CA LEU A 90 -14.22 -1.67 -6.56
C LEU A 90 -15.13 -2.11 -5.41
N LYS A 91 -16.09 -1.27 -5.00
CA LYS A 91 -17.09 -1.62 -3.97
C LYS A 91 -17.88 -2.87 -4.41
N ARG A 92 -18.06 -3.77 -3.48
CA ARG A 92 -18.92 -4.95 -3.65
C ARG A 92 -20.06 -4.90 -2.64
N ASN A 93 -20.75 -6.00 -2.46
CA ASN A 93 -21.89 -6.13 -1.55
C ASN A 93 -21.52 -6.06 -0.05
N ARG A 94 -20.24 -6.01 0.28
CA ARG A 94 -19.74 -5.84 1.66
C ARG A 94 -18.59 -4.84 1.71
N ALA A 95 -18.41 -4.18 2.86
CA ALA A 95 -17.28 -3.31 3.10
C ALA A 95 -15.99 -4.13 3.35
N PHE A 96 -14.85 -3.55 3.03
CA PHE A 96 -13.55 -4.17 3.33
C PHE A 96 -13.28 -4.12 4.83
N THR A 97 -12.76 -5.20 5.39
CA THR A 97 -12.29 -5.23 6.78
C THR A 97 -10.94 -4.55 6.91
N LYS A 98 -10.12 -4.68 5.89
CA LYS A 98 -8.74 -4.17 5.85
C LYS A 98 -8.38 -3.68 4.45
N ALA A 99 -7.39 -2.80 4.39
CA ALA A 99 -6.73 -2.39 3.16
C ALA A 99 -5.21 -2.44 3.36
N VAL A 100 -4.47 -2.63 2.29
CA VAL A 100 -3.00 -2.64 2.30
C VAL A 100 -2.43 -2.02 1.04
N SER A 101 -1.29 -1.34 1.17
CA SER A 101 -0.49 -0.83 0.05
C SER A 101 1.00 -1.03 0.36
N ASN A 102 1.67 -1.83 -0.43
CA ASN A 102 3.08 -2.16 -0.21
C ASN A 102 3.98 -1.46 -1.22
N MET A 103 4.80 -0.50 -0.75
CA MET A 103 5.80 0.20 -1.55
C MET A 103 5.21 0.80 -2.84
N ALA A 104 4.08 1.49 -2.72
CA ALA A 104 3.42 2.12 -3.86
C ALA A 104 3.04 3.58 -3.64
N ILE A 105 2.93 4.04 -2.39
CA ILE A 105 2.52 5.43 -2.08
C ILE A 105 3.45 6.45 -2.74
N MET A 106 4.74 6.16 -2.85
CA MET A 106 5.72 7.02 -3.49
C MET A 106 5.61 7.04 -5.03
N ASP A 107 4.90 6.08 -5.64
CA ASP A 107 4.68 6.01 -7.08
C ASP A 107 3.39 6.73 -7.52
N ILE A 108 2.56 7.17 -6.57
CA ILE A 108 1.26 7.78 -6.80
C ILE A 108 1.38 9.31 -6.69
N THR A 109 1.04 10.01 -7.79
CA THR A 109 1.22 11.47 -7.88
C THR A 109 0.32 12.24 -6.90
N ASP A 110 -0.89 11.78 -6.64
CA ASP A 110 -1.81 12.31 -5.63
C ASP A 110 -2.46 11.16 -4.85
N ILE A 111 -2.18 11.10 -3.55
CA ILE A 111 -2.70 10.05 -2.67
C ILE A 111 -3.98 10.46 -1.92
N GLU A 112 -4.42 11.71 -2.02
CA GLU A 112 -5.62 12.16 -1.31
C GLU A 112 -6.89 11.43 -1.81
N PRO A 113 -7.12 11.30 -3.14
CA PRO A 113 -8.25 10.52 -3.67
C PRO A 113 -8.24 9.07 -3.20
N LEU A 114 -7.05 8.45 -3.13
CA LEU A 114 -6.88 7.09 -2.62
C LEU A 114 -7.30 6.99 -1.17
N LEU A 115 -6.77 7.85 -0.30
CA LEU A 115 -7.04 7.81 1.14
C LEU A 115 -8.53 8.02 1.43
N MET A 116 -9.17 8.97 0.72
CA MET A 116 -10.61 9.22 0.84
C MET A 116 -11.45 8.01 0.41
N ALA A 117 -11.12 7.39 -0.72
CA ALA A 117 -11.82 6.21 -1.22
C ALA A 117 -11.65 5.01 -0.30
N VAL A 118 -10.43 4.75 0.18
CA VAL A 118 -10.15 3.65 1.11
C VAL A 118 -10.92 3.84 2.42
N TYR A 119 -10.97 5.08 2.96
CA TYR A 119 -11.76 5.37 4.14
C TYR A 119 -13.24 5.04 3.93
N GLU A 120 -13.81 5.37 2.78
CA GLU A 120 -15.21 5.08 2.46
C GLU A 120 -15.48 3.57 2.32
N LEU A 121 -14.58 2.86 1.64
CA LEU A 121 -14.71 1.43 1.35
C LEU A 121 -14.52 0.53 2.58
N LEU A 122 -13.76 0.98 3.59
CA LEU A 122 -13.55 0.24 4.82
C LEU A 122 -14.81 0.25 5.69
N GLN A 123 -15.03 -0.87 6.39
CA GLN A 123 -16.01 -0.92 7.49
C GLN A 123 -15.57 -0.05 8.67
N GLU A 124 -16.47 0.21 9.61
CA GLU A 124 -16.13 0.84 10.89
C GLU A 124 -15.06 0.02 11.63
N SER A 125 -14.09 0.71 12.21
CA SER A 125 -12.89 0.13 12.84
C SER A 125 -11.99 -0.64 11.87
N GLY A 126 -12.23 -0.57 10.56
CA GLY A 126 -11.37 -1.15 9.53
C GLY A 126 -9.96 -0.55 9.55
N ILE A 127 -8.99 -1.33 9.11
CA ILE A 127 -7.56 -1.00 9.18
C ILE A 127 -7.02 -0.79 7.76
N PHE A 128 -6.19 0.24 7.60
CA PHE A 128 -5.36 0.39 6.41
C PHE A 128 -3.89 0.42 6.80
N VAL A 129 -3.09 -0.49 6.26
CA VAL A 129 -1.62 -0.53 6.45
C VAL A 129 -0.95 -0.17 5.13
N PHE A 130 -0.04 0.78 5.16
CA PHE A 130 0.80 1.03 4.00
C PHE A 130 2.28 1.10 4.38
N ALA A 131 3.12 0.65 3.45
CA ALA A 131 4.57 0.80 3.49
C ALA A 131 5.04 1.68 2.33
N THR A 132 5.98 2.57 2.58
CA THR A 132 6.58 3.45 1.57
C THR A 132 8.06 3.67 1.87
N GLN A 133 8.83 4.14 0.89
CA GLN A 133 10.18 4.62 1.13
C GLN A 133 10.17 5.67 2.24
N HIS A 134 11.20 5.61 3.11
CA HIS A 134 11.29 6.57 4.20
C HIS A 134 11.63 7.97 3.68
N PRO A 135 10.77 8.98 3.87
CA PRO A 135 10.94 10.29 3.22
C PRO A 135 12.20 11.04 3.63
N CYS A 136 12.71 10.78 4.85
CA CYS A 136 13.89 11.49 5.36
C CYS A 136 15.22 10.83 4.97
N PHE A 137 15.23 9.51 4.74
CA PHE A 137 16.49 8.75 4.67
C PHE A 137 16.75 8.09 3.32
N VAL A 138 15.71 7.87 2.50
CA VAL A 138 15.86 7.31 1.16
C VAL A 138 15.97 8.43 0.13
N THR A 139 15.07 9.39 0.19
CA THR A 139 15.12 10.56 -0.67
C THR A 139 15.91 11.67 0.02
N LEU A 140 17.21 11.71 -0.20
CA LEU A 140 18.05 12.82 0.27
C LEU A 140 17.73 14.06 -0.56
N THR A 141 16.90 14.94 -0.02
CA THR A 141 16.50 16.19 -0.68
C THR A 141 16.69 17.38 0.23
N GLU A 142 17.18 18.48 -0.33
CA GLU A 142 17.23 19.78 0.36
C GLU A 142 15.83 20.42 0.51
N LYS A 143 14.83 19.88 -0.18
CA LYS A 143 13.44 20.39 -0.20
C LYS A 143 12.47 19.46 0.52
N TYR A 144 12.84 18.96 1.70
CA TYR A 144 12.04 17.98 2.43
C TYR A 144 10.58 18.41 2.66
N MET A 145 10.34 19.68 2.98
CA MET A 145 9.00 20.21 3.26
C MET A 145 8.18 20.52 1.99
N THR A 146 8.77 20.47 0.82
CA THR A 146 8.10 20.80 -0.44
C THR A 146 7.83 19.54 -1.23
N PRO A 147 6.56 19.17 -1.47
CA PRO A 147 6.22 18.05 -2.35
C PRO A 147 6.80 18.26 -3.75
N HIS A 148 7.47 17.27 -4.28
CA HIS A 148 8.05 17.30 -5.62
C HIS A 148 8.23 15.89 -6.20
N SER A 149 8.44 15.80 -7.50
CA SER A 149 8.81 14.54 -8.15
C SER A 149 10.33 14.49 -8.42
N TYR A 150 10.87 13.29 -8.46
CA TYR A 150 12.26 13.03 -8.79
C TYR A 150 12.37 11.70 -9.55
N TYR A 151 13.49 11.48 -10.24
CA TYR A 151 13.80 10.24 -10.93
C TYR A 151 14.85 9.47 -10.14
N ASP A 152 14.65 8.16 -9.99
CA ASP A 152 15.59 7.29 -9.29
C ASP A 152 15.48 5.84 -9.77
N ILE A 153 16.52 5.05 -9.41
CA ILE A 153 16.57 3.61 -9.57
C ILE A 153 16.42 2.98 -8.19
N ALA A 154 15.19 2.67 -7.79
CA ALA A 154 14.92 2.16 -6.44
C ALA A 154 15.34 0.69 -6.24
N ILE A 155 15.47 -0.07 -7.32
CA ILE A 155 15.79 -1.51 -7.28
C ILE A 155 17.04 -1.75 -8.12
N GLU A 156 18.06 -2.34 -7.52
CA GLU A 156 19.27 -2.77 -8.24
C GLU A 156 18.90 -3.67 -9.43
N GLY A 157 19.42 -3.34 -10.62
CA GLY A 157 19.09 -4.02 -11.86
C GLY A 157 17.80 -3.56 -12.56
N GLN A 158 17.16 -2.51 -12.07
CA GLN A 158 16.04 -1.86 -12.75
C GLN A 158 16.55 -1.23 -14.06
N PRO A 159 15.90 -1.51 -15.22
CA PRO A 159 16.45 -1.13 -16.53
C PRO A 159 16.30 0.37 -16.85
N LYS A 160 15.48 1.09 -16.10
CA LYS A 160 15.20 2.54 -16.31
C LYS A 160 14.90 3.20 -14.99
N GLU A 161 15.25 4.48 -14.91
CA GLU A 161 14.75 5.37 -13.86
C GLU A 161 13.23 5.41 -13.86
N GLN A 162 12.65 5.51 -12.68
CA GLN A 162 11.22 5.72 -12.46
C GLN A 162 11.00 7.07 -11.79
N ILE A 163 9.83 7.65 -11.99
CA ILE A 163 9.42 8.86 -11.29
C ILE A 163 8.84 8.48 -9.94
N TYR A 164 9.29 9.18 -8.91
CA TYR A 164 8.79 9.08 -7.55
C TYR A 164 8.28 10.43 -7.08
N TYR A 165 7.37 10.41 -6.12
CA TYR A 165 6.72 11.61 -5.58
C TYR A 165 7.06 11.74 -4.11
N HIS A 166 7.95 12.70 -3.82
CA HIS A 166 8.33 13.03 -2.45
C HIS A 166 7.20 13.77 -1.73
N ARG A 167 6.94 13.38 -0.48
CA ARG A 167 6.11 14.07 0.49
C ARG A 167 6.77 13.96 1.85
N SER A 168 6.72 15.03 2.63
CA SER A 168 7.17 14.95 4.03
C SER A 168 6.28 14.00 4.84
N ILE A 169 6.79 13.49 5.95
CA ILE A 169 5.98 12.69 6.90
C ILE A 169 4.76 13.50 7.35
N GLN A 170 4.95 14.80 7.59
CA GLN A 170 3.86 15.71 7.96
C GLN A 170 2.77 15.76 6.90
N ASP A 171 3.13 15.88 5.61
CA ASP A 171 2.15 15.92 4.52
C ASP A 171 1.38 14.60 4.42
N ILE A 172 2.08 13.46 4.48
CA ILE A 172 1.45 12.14 4.46
C ILE A 172 0.45 12.01 5.61
N PHE A 173 0.84 12.38 6.82
CA PHE A 173 -0.02 12.27 8.01
C PHE A 173 -1.22 13.21 7.96
N ASN A 174 -1.01 14.45 7.50
CA ASN A 174 -2.09 15.42 7.32
C ASN A 174 -3.13 14.93 6.29
N LEU A 175 -2.68 14.29 5.20
CA LEU A 175 -3.57 13.65 4.23
C LEU A 175 -4.40 12.53 4.87
N CYS A 176 -3.77 11.68 5.69
CA CYS A 176 -4.46 10.62 6.43
C CYS A 176 -5.53 11.20 7.38
N PHE A 177 -5.20 12.25 8.15
CA PHE A 177 -6.13 12.91 9.06
C PHE A 177 -7.29 13.58 8.30
N ARG A 178 -7.02 14.27 7.18
CA ARG A 178 -8.08 14.86 6.34
C ARG A 178 -9.04 13.81 5.77
N ALA A 179 -8.54 12.64 5.43
CA ALA A 179 -9.39 11.53 4.99
C ALA A 179 -10.27 10.96 6.11
N GLY A 180 -9.93 11.23 7.38
CA GLY A 180 -10.70 10.80 8.57
C GLY A 180 -10.07 9.63 9.32
N PHE A 181 -8.87 9.22 8.96
CA PHE A 181 -8.15 8.18 9.68
C PHE A 181 -7.51 8.70 10.97
N VAL A 182 -7.33 7.81 11.93
CA VAL A 182 -6.34 7.96 13.00
C VAL A 182 -5.15 7.06 12.71
N ILE A 183 -3.95 7.54 13.07
CA ILE A 183 -2.73 6.74 13.03
C ILE A 183 -2.63 6.01 14.36
N ASP A 184 -2.71 4.70 14.35
CA ASP A 184 -2.59 3.86 15.54
C ASP A 184 -1.31 2.99 15.54
N GLY A 185 -0.44 3.20 14.55
CA GLY A 185 0.88 2.60 14.48
C GLY A 185 1.78 3.29 13.45
N PHE A 186 3.03 3.56 13.86
CA PHE A 186 4.09 4.08 13.01
C PHE A 186 5.37 3.31 13.31
N TYR A 187 5.99 2.76 12.26
CA TYR A 187 7.16 1.90 12.37
C TYR A 187 8.16 2.25 11.27
N GLU A 188 9.43 2.08 11.62
CA GLU A 188 10.56 2.32 10.73
C GLU A 188 11.38 1.04 10.63
N GLU A 189 11.67 0.62 9.42
CA GLU A 189 12.41 -0.63 9.18
C GLU A 189 13.69 -0.37 8.39
N CYS A 190 14.77 -0.97 8.88
CA CYS A 190 16.09 -0.93 8.28
C CYS A 190 16.35 -2.16 7.42
N PHE A 191 17.32 -2.07 6.51
CA PHE A 191 17.70 -3.18 5.63
C PHE A 191 19.13 -3.64 5.86
N LYS A 192 19.32 -4.97 5.86
CA LYS A 192 20.63 -5.65 6.02
C LYS A 192 21.37 -5.21 7.30
N ASN A 193 22.61 -4.85 7.16
CA ASN A 193 23.51 -4.59 8.28
C ASN A 193 23.40 -3.16 8.85
N ASN A 194 22.77 -2.23 8.12
CA ASN A 194 22.54 -0.90 8.64
C ASN A 194 21.23 -0.89 9.44
N LYS A 195 21.35 -0.82 10.76
CA LYS A 195 20.20 -0.77 11.69
C LYS A 195 19.93 0.64 12.24
N GLU A 196 20.67 1.63 11.76
CA GLU A 196 20.58 3.01 12.25
C GLU A 196 19.83 3.93 11.29
N ILE A 197 19.75 3.55 10.00
CA ILE A 197 19.10 4.36 8.97
C ILE A 197 17.92 3.59 8.38
N PRO A 198 16.68 3.94 8.72
CA PRO A 198 15.50 3.25 8.21
C PRO A 198 15.28 3.57 6.73
N MET A 199 14.95 2.56 5.96
CA MET A 199 14.64 2.67 4.54
C MET A 199 13.15 2.66 4.25
N VAL A 200 12.36 2.14 5.17
CA VAL A 200 10.90 2.00 5.03
C VAL A 200 10.20 2.63 6.21
N MET A 201 9.17 3.39 5.89
CA MET A 201 8.16 3.86 6.81
C MET A 201 6.91 3.01 6.64
N ILE A 202 6.38 2.44 7.72
CA ILE A 202 5.15 1.65 7.72
C ILE A 202 4.15 2.29 8.67
N VAL A 203 2.97 2.58 8.15
CA VAL A 203 1.91 3.26 8.89
C VAL A 203 0.67 2.38 8.96
N ARG A 204 0.12 2.25 10.16
CA ARG A 204 -1.17 1.64 10.38
C ARG A 204 -2.20 2.71 10.70
N LEU A 205 -3.24 2.74 9.89
CA LEU A 205 -4.36 3.64 9.99
C LEU A 205 -5.60 2.88 10.45
N LYS A 206 -6.44 3.52 11.23
CA LYS A 206 -7.73 2.98 11.64
C LYS A 206 -8.85 3.93 11.27
N LYS A 207 -9.90 3.39 10.66
CA LYS A 207 -11.15 4.12 10.47
C LYS A 207 -11.86 4.28 11.81
N VAL A 208 -12.20 5.51 12.17
CA VAL A 208 -13.00 5.81 13.37
C VAL A 208 -14.27 6.55 12.97
N LYS A 209 -15.31 6.41 13.77
CA LYS A 209 -16.53 7.19 13.55
C LYS A 209 -16.22 8.67 13.73
N ARG A 210 -16.68 9.53 12.81
CA ARG A 210 -16.46 10.99 12.89
C ARG A 210 -16.95 11.62 14.19
N ASP A 211 -17.94 11.01 14.86
CA ASP A 211 -18.48 11.50 16.14
C ASP A 211 -17.55 11.27 17.35
N SER A 212 -16.50 10.44 17.21
CA SER A 212 -15.53 10.14 18.26
C SER A 212 -14.27 11.04 18.23
N LEU A 213 -14.24 12.02 17.34
CA LEU A 213 -13.12 12.97 17.18
C LEU A 213 -13.42 14.38 17.73
N LYS A 214 -14.51 14.51 18.55
CA LYS A 214 -14.86 15.75 19.28
C LYS A 214 -14.26 15.79 20.65
#